data_ff8a0ddde3bca30f6308d568627362bb
#
_entry.id   ff8a0ddde3bca30f6308d568627362bb
#
_cell.length_a   1.000
_cell.length_b   1.000
_cell.length_c   1.000
_cell.angle_alpha   90.00
_cell.angle_beta   90.00
_cell.angle_gamma   90.00
#
_symmetry.space_group_name_H-M   'P 1'
#
loop_
_entity.id
_entity.type
_entity.pdbx_description
1 polymer ?
#
loop_
_entity_poly.entity_id
_entity_poly.type
_entity_poly.pdbx_seq_one_letter_code
_entity_poly.pdbx_strand_id
1 'polypeptide(L)'
;MRILIPVDGSTPSRSVLQFVSDRAKQMPVMPVVQLLTVEPPVPSSGIGTMMELEAVRSAFAAEGERVLESLLPIAGGIPLYRAVVYGRPGEEIANASDTFCADLIA
;
A
#
# COMPACT_ATOMS: atom_id res chain seq x y z
N MET A 1 -5.14 17.42 2.92
CA MET A 1 -4.77 16.70 1.68
C MET A 1 -4.63 15.22 1.98
N ARG A 2 -5.16 14.40 1.12
CA ARG A 2 -5.10 12.94 1.24
C ARG A 2 -4.22 12.41 0.10
N ILE A 3 -3.17 11.70 0.47
CA ILE A 3 -2.16 11.22 -0.49
C ILE A 3 -2.13 9.69 -0.46
N LEU A 4 -2.32 9.07 -1.62
CA LEU A 4 -2.19 7.62 -1.78
C LEU A 4 -0.80 7.32 -2.37
N ILE A 5 -0.06 6.43 -1.70
CA ILE A 5 1.26 6.01 -2.15
C ILE A 5 1.26 4.51 -2.37
N PRO A 6 1.20 4.05 -3.64
CA PRO A 6 1.42 2.64 -3.94
C PRO A 6 2.87 2.27 -3.66
N VAL A 7 3.09 1.17 -2.97
CA VAL A 7 4.44 0.74 -2.57
C VAL A 7 4.64 -0.75 -2.82
N ASP A 8 5.88 -1.13 -3.11
CA ASP A 8 6.27 -2.52 -3.31
C ASP A 8 7.53 -2.91 -2.51
N GLY A 9 7.97 -2.02 -1.63
CA GLY A 9 9.18 -2.23 -0.82
C GLY A 9 10.49 -1.93 -1.54
N SER A 10 10.43 -1.51 -2.80
CA SER A 10 11.60 -1.15 -3.59
C SER A 10 12.24 0.16 -3.13
N THR A 11 13.43 0.44 -3.64
CA THR A 11 14.10 1.72 -3.39
C THR A 11 13.27 2.92 -3.89
N PRO A 12 12.62 2.89 -5.07
CA PRO A 12 11.71 3.96 -5.46
C PRO A 12 10.57 4.19 -4.49
N SER A 13 9.94 3.14 -3.96
CA SER A 13 8.90 3.27 -2.94
C SER A 13 9.39 4.01 -1.70
N ARG A 14 10.58 3.65 -1.23
CA ARG A 14 11.20 4.30 -0.07
C ARG A 14 11.49 5.77 -0.34
N SER A 15 12.01 6.07 -1.52
CA SER A 15 12.33 7.44 -1.92
C SER A 15 11.09 8.33 -1.99
N VAL A 16 9.99 7.82 -2.56
CA VAL A 16 8.73 8.57 -2.62
C VAL A 16 8.21 8.85 -1.22
N LEU A 17 8.20 7.85 -0.36
CA LEU A 17 7.70 8.03 1.01
C LEU A 17 8.58 9.01 1.79
N GLN A 18 9.90 8.95 1.64
CA GLN A 18 10.81 9.90 2.28
C GLN A 18 10.54 11.32 1.80
N PHE A 19 10.33 11.50 0.50
CA PHE A 19 10.01 12.80 -0.07
C PHE A 19 8.70 13.35 0.52
N VAL A 20 7.65 12.53 0.56
CA VAL A 20 6.36 12.94 1.12
C VAL A 20 6.49 13.26 2.61
N SER A 21 7.21 12.42 3.36
CA SER A 21 7.44 12.64 4.79
C SER A 21 8.15 13.97 5.06
N ASP A 22 9.20 14.26 4.29
CA ASP A 22 9.94 15.52 4.44
C ASP A 22 9.07 16.73 4.11
N ARG A 23 8.28 16.65 3.04
CA ARG A 23 7.37 17.73 2.65
C ARG A 23 6.25 17.92 3.64
N ALA A 24 5.72 16.84 4.20
CA ALA A 24 4.63 16.91 5.17
C ALA A 24 4.99 17.76 6.38
N LYS A 25 6.23 17.70 6.82
CA LYS A 25 6.72 18.46 7.97
C LYS A 25 6.75 19.98 7.72
N GLN A 26 6.73 20.38 6.47
CA GLN A 26 6.76 21.79 6.07
C GLN A 26 5.38 22.34 5.72
N MET A 27 4.36 21.50 5.71
CA MET A 27 3.00 21.93 5.35
C MET A 27 2.28 22.52 6.56
N PRO A 28 1.48 23.60 6.36
CA PRO A 28 0.69 24.19 7.44
C PRO A 28 -0.29 23.19 8.07
N VAL A 29 -0.87 22.30 7.25
CA VAL A 29 -1.74 21.23 7.68
C VAL A 29 -1.10 19.91 7.21
N MET A 30 -0.87 18.99 8.14
CA MET A 30 -0.24 17.73 7.83
C MET A 30 -1.16 16.88 6.96
N PRO A 31 -0.66 16.31 5.85
CA PRO A 31 -1.47 15.44 5.00
C PRO A 31 -1.76 14.12 5.68
N VAL A 32 -2.81 13.45 5.22
CA VAL A 32 -3.11 12.07 5.60
C VAL A 32 -2.64 11.17 4.46
N VAL A 33 -1.86 10.15 4.78
CA VAL A 33 -1.24 9.27 3.80
C VAL A 33 -1.79 7.86 3.93
N GLN A 34 -2.11 7.22 2.80
CA GLN A 34 -2.35 5.79 2.75
C GLN A 34 -1.22 5.11 1.98
N LEU A 35 -0.57 4.15 2.61
CA LEU A 35 0.34 3.24 1.92
C LEU A 35 -0.48 2.06 1.41
N LEU A 36 -0.37 1.78 0.12
CA LEU A 36 -1.10 0.70 -0.53
C LEU A 36 -0.12 -0.27 -1.16
N THR A 37 -0.20 -1.54 -0.78
CA THR A 37 0.51 -2.57 -1.52
C THR A 37 -0.48 -3.47 -2.24
N VAL A 38 -0.19 -3.77 -3.52
CA VAL A 38 -1.03 -4.61 -4.35
C VAL A 38 -0.31 -5.94 -4.57
N GLU A 39 -0.91 -6.99 -4.03
CA GLU A 39 -0.41 -8.36 -4.19
C GLU A 39 -1.09 -9.02 -5.39
N PRO A 40 -0.48 -10.07 -5.97
CA PRO A 40 -1.08 -10.77 -7.09
C PRO A 40 -2.48 -11.30 -6.73
N PRO A 41 -3.38 -11.41 -7.73
CA PRO A 41 -4.69 -11.99 -7.46
C PRO A 41 -4.56 -13.45 -7.02
N VAL A 42 -5.38 -13.83 -6.03
CA VAL A 42 -5.42 -15.22 -5.57
C VAL A 42 -6.12 -16.06 -6.64
N PRO A 43 -5.55 -17.19 -7.06
CA PRO A 43 -6.20 -18.06 -8.05
C PRO A 43 -7.59 -18.48 -7.57
N SER A 44 -8.60 -18.30 -8.42
CA SER A 44 -9.99 -18.52 -8.05
C SER A 44 -10.58 -19.82 -8.59
N SER A 45 -9.89 -20.53 -9.46
CA SER A 45 -10.44 -21.76 -10.06
C SER A 45 -9.37 -22.77 -10.46
N GLY A 46 -9.72 -24.05 -10.33
CA GLY A 46 -9.06 -25.16 -11.01
C GLY A 46 -7.74 -25.64 -10.46
N ILE A 47 -7.19 -25.01 -9.46
CA ILE A 47 -5.87 -25.38 -8.94
C ILE A 47 -5.92 -25.49 -7.42
N GLY A 48 -5.86 -26.70 -6.91
CA GLY A 48 -5.69 -26.95 -5.50
C GLY A 48 -6.97 -26.97 -4.68
N THR A 49 -6.81 -27.27 -3.41
CA THR A 49 -7.89 -27.35 -2.43
C THR A 49 -8.13 -26.00 -1.78
N MET A 50 -9.23 -25.88 -1.03
CA MET A 50 -9.51 -24.70 -0.23
C MET A 50 -8.36 -24.37 0.71
N MET A 51 -7.73 -25.39 1.32
CA MET A 51 -6.60 -25.20 2.22
C MET A 51 -5.38 -24.62 1.50
N GLU A 52 -5.13 -25.07 0.28
CA GLU A 52 -4.02 -24.56 -0.53
C GLU A 52 -4.25 -23.11 -0.92
N LEU A 53 -5.47 -22.75 -1.29
CA LEU A 53 -5.82 -21.37 -1.61
C LEU A 53 -5.70 -20.45 -0.39
N GLU A 54 -6.11 -20.93 0.78
CA GLU A 54 -5.95 -20.18 2.02
C GLU A 54 -4.48 -19.96 2.38
N ALA A 55 -3.64 -20.97 2.14
CA ALA A 55 -2.20 -20.87 2.37
C ALA A 55 -1.57 -19.81 1.44
N VAL A 56 -1.97 -19.78 0.17
CA VAL A 56 -1.49 -18.78 -0.79
C VAL A 56 -1.94 -17.37 -0.37
N ARG A 57 -3.21 -17.23 0.01
CA ARG A 57 -3.77 -15.96 0.46
C ARG A 57 -3.03 -15.44 1.69
N SER A 58 -2.78 -16.33 2.67
CA SER A 58 -2.05 -15.97 3.88
C SER A 58 -0.62 -15.53 3.57
N ALA A 59 0.05 -16.22 2.63
CA ALA A 59 1.39 -15.85 2.22
C ALA A 59 1.43 -14.47 1.56
N PHE A 60 0.47 -14.16 0.70
CA PHE A 60 0.38 -12.84 0.05
C PHE A 60 0.08 -11.75 1.07
N ALA A 61 -0.81 -12.02 2.03
CA ALA A 61 -1.12 -11.07 3.09
C ALA A 61 0.11 -10.78 3.94
N ALA A 62 0.85 -11.80 4.33
CA ALA A 62 2.07 -11.65 5.12
C ALA A 62 3.13 -10.85 4.36
N GLU A 63 3.28 -11.11 3.06
CA GLU A 63 4.22 -10.35 2.23
C GLU A 63 3.84 -8.87 2.14
N GLY A 64 2.56 -8.59 1.93
CA GLY A 64 2.07 -7.21 1.89
C GLY A 64 2.31 -6.47 3.20
N GLU A 65 2.00 -7.11 4.32
CA GLU A 65 2.23 -6.52 5.64
C GLU A 65 3.72 -6.31 5.90
N ARG A 66 4.58 -7.23 5.47
CA ARG A 66 6.03 -7.10 5.61
C ARG A 66 6.55 -5.87 4.86
N VAL A 67 6.06 -5.65 3.65
CA VAL A 67 6.42 -4.46 2.85
C VAL A 67 6.01 -3.20 3.60
N LEU A 68 4.79 -3.13 4.09
CA LEU A 68 4.29 -1.96 4.79
C LEU A 68 5.06 -1.69 6.08
N GLU A 69 5.32 -2.71 6.88
CA GLU A 69 6.08 -2.57 8.12
C GLU A 69 7.50 -2.05 7.87
N SER A 70 8.14 -2.48 6.78
CA SER A 70 9.49 -2.03 6.46
C SER A 70 9.56 -0.54 6.15
N LEU A 71 8.43 0.08 5.80
CA LEU A 71 8.37 1.48 5.42
C LEU A 71 7.95 2.40 6.59
N LEU A 72 7.40 1.85 7.66
CA LEU A 72 6.90 2.66 8.78
C LEU A 72 7.96 3.60 9.37
N PRO A 73 9.22 3.19 9.57
CA PRO A 73 10.23 4.11 10.10
C PRO A 73 10.47 5.34 9.23
N ILE A 74 10.26 5.21 7.92
CA ILE A 74 10.46 6.32 6.97
C ILE A 74 9.33 7.34 7.08
N ALA A 75 8.14 6.92 7.47
CA ALA A 75 6.96 7.79 7.57
C ALA A 75 7.10 8.90 8.62
N GLY A 76 7.90 8.65 9.67
CA GLY A 76 8.31 9.72 10.58
C GLY A 76 7.19 10.41 11.35
N GLY A 77 6.13 9.71 11.73
CA GLY A 77 5.07 10.27 12.56
C GLY A 77 3.93 10.98 11.84
N ILE A 78 3.90 10.95 10.50
CA ILE A 78 2.74 11.46 9.78
C ILE A 78 1.55 10.50 9.93
N PRO A 79 0.30 11.03 9.94
CA PRO A 79 -0.89 10.17 9.98
C PRO A 79 -0.91 9.20 8.80
N LEU A 80 -0.94 7.91 9.09
CA LEU A 80 -0.72 6.88 8.10
C LEU A 80 -1.78 5.79 8.18
N TYR A 81 -2.42 5.50 7.05
CA TYR A 81 -3.24 4.32 6.87
C TYR A 81 -2.48 3.31 6.03
N ARG A 82 -2.79 2.03 6.20
CA ARG A 82 -2.16 0.93 5.49
C ARG A 82 -3.22 0.05 4.88
N ALA A 83 -2.99 -0.41 3.65
CA ALA A 83 -3.89 -1.34 2.99
C ALA A 83 -3.11 -2.33 2.13
N VAL A 84 -3.53 -3.59 2.17
CA VAL A 84 -3.08 -4.64 1.28
C VAL A 84 -4.29 -5.05 0.44
N VAL A 85 -4.17 -4.96 -0.87
CA VAL A 85 -5.22 -5.37 -1.81
C VAL A 85 -4.66 -6.39 -2.80
N TYR A 86 -5.55 -7.11 -3.46
CA TYR A 86 -5.19 -8.21 -4.36
C TYR A 86 -5.79 -7.95 -5.73
N GLY A 87 -4.98 -8.02 -6.77
CA GLY A 87 -5.46 -7.82 -8.12
C GLY A 87 -4.43 -7.20 -9.04
N ARG A 88 -4.91 -6.50 -10.05
CA ARG A 88 -4.06 -5.78 -10.99
C ARG A 88 -3.71 -4.40 -10.43
N PRO A 89 -2.43 -4.05 -10.40
CA PRO A 89 -2.00 -2.79 -9.77
C PRO A 89 -2.77 -1.56 -10.22
N GLY A 90 -2.92 -1.36 -11.52
CA GLY A 90 -3.62 -0.18 -12.04
C GLY A 90 -5.07 -0.07 -11.58
N GLU A 91 -5.80 -1.17 -11.65
CA GLU A 91 -7.21 -1.22 -11.23
C GLU A 91 -7.35 -1.02 -9.73
N GLU A 92 -6.51 -1.68 -8.94
CA GLU A 92 -6.59 -1.62 -7.49
C GLU A 92 -6.14 -0.25 -6.96
N ILE A 93 -5.16 0.37 -7.60
CA ILE A 93 -4.75 1.73 -7.25
C ILE A 93 -5.89 2.72 -7.53
N ALA A 94 -6.56 2.59 -8.67
CA ALA A 94 -7.68 3.46 -9.00
C ALA A 94 -8.84 3.28 -8.00
N ASN A 95 -9.18 2.03 -7.68
CA ASN A 95 -10.24 1.74 -6.71
C ASN A 95 -9.89 2.28 -5.32
N ALA A 96 -8.66 2.10 -4.88
CA ALA A 96 -8.19 2.60 -3.59
C ALA A 96 -8.20 4.12 -3.55
N SER A 97 -7.81 4.78 -4.63
CA SER A 97 -7.84 6.23 -4.72
C SER A 97 -9.27 6.76 -4.55
N ASP A 98 -10.25 6.12 -5.17
CA ASP A 98 -11.65 6.51 -5.02
C ASP A 98 -12.14 6.29 -3.59
N THR A 99 -11.86 5.14 -3.01
CA THR A 99 -12.29 4.80 -1.65
C THR A 99 -11.65 5.71 -0.60
N PHE A 100 -10.38 6.01 -0.75
CA PHE A 100 -9.63 6.88 0.16
C PHE A 100 -9.93 8.36 -0.09
N CYS A 101 -10.56 8.70 -1.20
CA CYS A 101 -10.76 10.09 -1.67
C CYS A 101 -9.42 10.81 -1.79
N ALA A 102 -8.47 10.19 -2.48
CA ALA A 102 -7.13 10.75 -2.63
C ALA A 102 -7.13 12.02 -3.45
N ASP A 103 -6.41 13.02 -2.97
CA ASP A 103 -6.16 14.25 -3.72
C ASP A 103 -4.97 14.06 -4.66
N LEU A 104 -4.06 13.16 -4.31
CA LEU A 104 -2.83 12.91 -5.03
C LEU A 104 -2.43 11.46 -4.92
N ILE A 105 -1.96 10.89 -6.01
CA ILE A 105 -1.29 9.58 -6.06
C ILE A 105 0.18 9.86 -6.34
N ALA A 106 1.02 9.48 -5.43
CA ALA A 106 2.45 9.77 -5.55
C ALA A 106 3.28 8.59 -6.05
#